data_e88895e5d15c4498d6b6652799e4454a
#
_entry.id   e88895e5d15c4498d6b6652799e4454a
#
_cell.length_a   1.000
_cell.length_b   1.000
_cell.length_c   1.000
_cell.angle_alpha   90.00
_cell.angle_beta   90.00
_cell.angle_gamma   90.00
#
_symmetry.space_group_name_H-M   'P 1'
#
loop_
_entity.id
_entity.type
_entity.pdbx_description
1 polymer ?
#
loop_
_entity_poly.entity_id
_entity_poly.type
_entity_poly.pdbx_seq_one_letter_code
_entity_poly.pdbx_strand_id
1 'polypeptide(L)'
;MLNMITKNELTIMRKFFLMALALLSLSLTSCSKDDDGTDKPNSGTNTGGTNNGGSSANDPGANLDGTPGEVDTTPRTETFTFNALPKNLAEMKVLPEASLNTPHKTAALCVAALCNINNDLNATWEMLEYLNGPTQWSQSQKELVNRRLLKSKDNKSYITYAFFDGATPANSYTPTMPYTIKVTSDKNSFSEDGGYKWAKVYLHSGGADSPAPITMRYKESTGRWFVTNVMIALTDIRTPADKDPWK
;
A
#
# COMPACT_ATOMS: atom_id res chain seq x y z
N MET A 1 -38.12 6.55 25.44
CA MET A 1 -37.56 7.69 26.20
C MET A 1 -36.91 8.63 25.17
N LEU A 2 -37.56 9.75 24.90
CA LEU A 2 -37.12 10.76 23.95
C LEU A 2 -36.13 11.69 24.67
N ASN A 3 -34.87 11.70 24.24
CA ASN A 3 -33.86 12.58 24.82
C ASN A 3 -34.16 14.04 24.44
N MET A 4 -34.52 14.85 25.43
CA MET A 4 -34.67 16.30 25.28
C MET A 4 -33.27 16.92 25.10
N ILE A 5 -32.97 17.36 23.88
CA ILE A 5 -31.84 18.22 23.62
C ILE A 5 -32.10 19.57 24.27
N THR A 6 -31.22 19.97 25.18
CA THR A 6 -31.42 21.22 25.95
C THR A 6 -31.19 22.43 25.02
N LYS A 7 -31.96 23.52 25.30
CA LYS A 7 -31.89 24.79 24.52
C LYS A 7 -30.46 25.35 24.38
N ASN A 8 -29.56 25.00 25.27
CA ASN A 8 -28.15 25.44 25.21
C ASN A 8 -27.34 24.77 24.07
N GLU A 9 -27.59 23.50 23.80
CA GLU A 9 -26.86 22.78 22.73
C GLU A 9 -27.24 23.30 21.32
N LEU A 10 -28.51 23.64 21.14
CA LEU A 10 -29.00 24.21 19.89
C LEU A 10 -28.43 25.62 19.62
N THR A 11 -28.12 26.39 20.64
CA THR A 11 -27.52 27.73 20.54
C THR A 11 -26.03 27.65 20.19
N ILE A 12 -25.34 26.63 20.72
CA ILE A 12 -23.90 26.37 20.39
C ILE A 12 -23.75 25.90 18.94
N MET A 13 -24.59 24.99 18.47
CA MET A 13 -24.59 24.56 17.06
C MET A 13 -24.86 25.71 16.07
N ARG A 14 -25.78 26.62 16.39
CA ARG A 14 -26.04 27.80 15.53
C ARG A 14 -24.87 28.78 15.45
N LYS A 15 -24.09 28.94 16.51
CA LYS A 15 -22.90 29.81 16.50
C LYS A 15 -21.75 29.23 15.66
N PHE A 16 -21.57 27.90 15.66
CA PHE A 16 -20.57 27.25 14.80
C PHE A 16 -20.95 27.29 13.32
N PHE A 17 -22.24 27.21 12.98
CA PHE A 17 -22.69 27.28 11.58
C PHE A 17 -22.56 28.68 10.96
N LEU A 18 -22.69 29.74 11.76
CA LEU A 18 -22.52 31.13 11.30
C LEU A 18 -21.04 31.55 11.15
N MET A 19 -20.12 30.90 11.86
CA MET A 19 -18.69 31.18 11.76
C MET A 19 -18.02 30.54 10.53
N ALA A 20 -18.60 29.48 10.00
CA ALA A 20 -18.10 28.76 8.80
C ALA A 20 -18.44 29.47 7.48
N LEU A 21 -19.39 30.41 7.48
CA LEU A 21 -19.86 31.13 6.27
C LEU A 21 -19.11 32.46 6.00
N ALA A 22 -18.26 32.90 6.94
CA ALA A 22 -17.59 34.20 6.86
C ALA A 22 -16.18 34.18 6.28
N LEU A 23 -15.65 33.00 5.87
CA LEU A 23 -14.27 32.85 5.36
C LEU A 23 -14.18 32.60 3.85
N LEU A 24 -15.24 32.81 3.08
CA LEU A 24 -15.24 32.56 1.63
C LEU A 24 -15.42 33.84 0.79
N SER A 25 -14.70 34.89 1.11
CA SER A 25 -14.61 36.05 0.21
C SER A 25 -13.30 36.80 0.40
N LEU A 26 -12.40 36.66 -0.53
CA LEU A 26 -11.24 37.46 -0.98
C LEU A 26 -10.19 36.45 -1.50
N SER A 27 -9.73 36.46 -2.73
CA SER A 27 -9.36 37.55 -3.62
C SER A 27 -9.15 37.03 -5.03
N LEU A 28 -9.81 37.64 -5.98
CA LEU A 28 -9.41 37.66 -7.38
C LEU A 28 -8.60 38.95 -7.59
N THR A 29 -7.35 38.84 -8.00
CA THR A 29 -6.66 39.88 -8.72
C THR A 29 -5.80 39.28 -9.81
N SER A 30 -6.27 39.46 -11.01
CA SER A 30 -5.57 39.35 -12.26
C SER A 30 -4.52 40.46 -12.38
N CYS A 31 -3.37 40.15 -12.97
CA CYS A 31 -2.63 41.06 -13.81
C CYS A 31 -1.80 40.30 -14.84
N SER A 32 -2.22 40.41 -16.06
CA SER A 32 -1.44 40.19 -17.27
C SER A 32 -0.46 41.33 -17.46
N LYS A 33 0.74 41.05 -17.97
CA LYS A 33 1.40 41.94 -18.97
C LYS A 33 2.41 41.13 -19.76
N ASP A 34 2.21 41.20 -21.04
CA ASP A 34 3.12 40.88 -22.12
C ASP A 34 4.40 41.71 -22.04
N ASP A 35 5.54 41.17 -22.42
CA ASP A 35 6.41 41.85 -23.38
C ASP A 35 7.39 40.92 -24.08
N ASP A 36 7.59 41.23 -25.31
CA ASP A 36 8.25 40.60 -26.45
C ASP A 36 9.79 40.77 -26.38
N GLY A 37 10.55 39.82 -26.99
CA GLY A 37 11.99 40.01 -27.15
C GLY A 37 12.73 38.80 -27.69
N THR A 38 12.74 38.68 -29.01
CA THR A 38 13.67 37.90 -29.83
C THR A 38 15.12 38.00 -29.38
N ASP A 39 15.86 36.84 -29.38
CA ASP A 39 17.03 36.60 -30.23
C ASP A 39 17.67 35.21 -29.98
N LYS A 40 17.97 34.48 -31.08
CA LYS A 40 18.89 33.35 -31.23
C LYS A 40 20.21 33.91 -31.85
N PRO A 41 21.25 33.12 -32.02
CA PRO A 41 21.74 31.87 -31.40
C PRO A 41 23.23 31.97 -30.94
N ASN A 42 23.74 31.03 -30.19
CA ASN A 42 25.13 30.59 -30.49
C ASN A 42 25.46 29.20 -29.91
N SER A 43 26.14 28.48 -30.77
CA SER A 43 26.82 27.22 -30.66
C SER A 43 27.98 27.29 -29.65
N GLY A 44 28.21 26.21 -28.91
CA GLY A 44 29.38 26.07 -28.06
C GLY A 44 29.53 24.66 -27.51
N THR A 45 30.24 23.82 -28.22
CA THR A 45 30.86 22.54 -27.82
C THR A 45 31.79 22.75 -26.60
N ASN A 46 31.73 21.89 -25.57
CA ASN A 46 32.92 21.18 -25.07
C ASN A 46 32.65 20.22 -23.88
N THR A 47 32.96 18.99 -24.09
CA THR A 47 33.93 18.10 -23.42
C THR A 47 33.97 18.04 -21.89
N GLY A 48 33.69 16.84 -21.36
CA GLY A 48 34.55 16.17 -20.40
C GLY A 48 34.16 16.32 -18.90
N GLY A 49 33.69 15.25 -18.38
CA GLY A 49 33.59 15.08 -16.93
C GLY A 49 33.01 13.71 -16.54
N THR A 50 33.88 12.71 -16.55
CA THR A 50 33.64 11.38 -15.98
C THR A 50 33.33 11.50 -14.51
N ASN A 51 32.14 11.09 -14.09
CA ASN A 51 31.91 10.66 -12.71
C ASN A 51 31.08 9.38 -12.73
N ASN A 52 31.74 8.29 -12.44
CA ASN A 52 31.18 7.00 -12.08
C ASN A 52 30.33 7.15 -10.79
N GLY A 53 29.04 7.12 -10.97
CA GLY A 53 28.07 6.86 -9.91
C GLY A 53 27.16 5.77 -10.44
N GLY A 54 27.37 4.53 -9.99
CA GLY A 54 26.58 3.38 -10.41
C GLY A 54 25.10 3.61 -10.15
N SER A 55 24.38 4.04 -11.16
CA SER A 55 22.94 4.03 -11.21
C SER A 55 22.54 2.65 -11.72
N SER A 56 21.92 1.86 -10.86
CA SER A 56 21.28 0.61 -11.23
C SER A 56 20.17 0.94 -12.23
N ALA A 57 20.51 0.85 -13.52
CA ALA A 57 19.61 1.12 -14.63
C ALA A 57 18.73 -0.10 -14.88
N ASN A 58 17.82 -0.42 -13.94
CA ASN A 58 16.74 -1.37 -14.16
C ASN A 58 15.62 -1.13 -13.14
N ASP A 59 15.03 0.05 -13.17
CA ASP A 59 13.68 0.27 -12.62
C ASP A 59 12.70 0.25 -13.80
N PRO A 60 11.99 -0.88 -14.07
CA PRO A 60 11.11 -1.02 -15.24
C PRO A 60 9.84 -0.17 -15.17
N GLY A 61 9.73 0.72 -14.19
CA GLY A 61 8.54 1.56 -13.98
C GLY A 61 8.65 3.00 -14.47
N ALA A 62 9.81 3.45 -14.95
CA ALA A 62 9.96 4.80 -15.51
C ALA A 62 10.87 4.80 -16.73
N ASN A 63 10.51 5.55 -17.75
CA ASN A 63 11.42 5.85 -18.86
C ASN A 63 12.53 6.79 -18.38
N LEU A 64 13.67 6.81 -19.07
CA LEU A 64 14.82 7.67 -18.75
C LEU A 64 14.51 9.18 -18.80
N ASP A 65 13.39 9.56 -19.40
CA ASP A 65 12.87 10.94 -19.46
C ASP A 65 11.95 11.28 -18.28
N GLY A 66 11.73 10.35 -17.31
CA GLY A 66 10.84 10.53 -16.17
C GLY A 66 9.37 10.31 -16.48
N THR A 67 9.04 9.90 -17.70
CA THR A 67 7.65 9.52 -18.05
C THR A 67 7.35 8.14 -17.44
N PRO A 68 6.23 7.97 -16.71
CA PRO A 68 5.84 6.65 -16.23
C PRO A 68 5.68 5.69 -17.41
N GLY A 69 6.32 4.52 -17.32
CA GLY A 69 6.17 3.47 -18.32
C GLY A 69 4.72 2.97 -18.38
N GLU A 70 4.36 2.36 -19.51
CA GLU A 70 3.07 1.68 -19.62
C GLU A 70 2.96 0.57 -18.57
N VAL A 71 1.83 0.49 -17.89
CA VAL A 71 1.59 -0.54 -16.88
C VAL A 71 1.44 -1.89 -17.56
N ASP A 72 2.33 -2.82 -17.22
CA ASP A 72 2.21 -4.21 -17.68
C ASP A 72 1.03 -4.90 -16.97
N THR A 73 -0.02 -5.16 -17.73
CA THR A 73 -1.26 -5.80 -17.27
C THR A 73 -1.33 -7.29 -17.61
N THR A 74 -0.23 -7.87 -18.11
CA THR A 74 -0.18 -9.29 -18.49
C THR A 74 -0.44 -10.18 -17.27
N PRO A 75 -1.40 -11.13 -17.37
CA PRO A 75 -1.65 -12.10 -16.31
C PRO A 75 -0.40 -12.93 -16.02
N ARG A 76 -0.02 -13.02 -14.73
CA ARG A 76 1.15 -13.79 -14.34
C ARG A 76 1.17 -14.11 -12.85
N THR A 77 2.06 -15.01 -12.47
CA THR A 77 2.44 -15.27 -11.08
C THR A 77 3.88 -14.83 -10.87
N GLU A 78 4.10 -13.98 -9.88
CA GLU A 78 5.44 -13.62 -9.43
C GLU A 78 5.72 -14.28 -8.08
N THR A 79 6.95 -14.77 -7.90
CA THR A 79 7.41 -15.40 -6.66
C THR A 79 8.46 -14.51 -6.01
N PHE A 80 8.24 -14.22 -4.73
CA PHE A 80 9.16 -13.40 -3.92
C PHE A 80 9.73 -14.23 -2.79
N THR A 81 11.00 -14.03 -2.51
CA THR A 81 11.73 -14.79 -1.49
C THR A 81 12.46 -13.86 -0.55
N PHE A 82 12.16 -13.95 0.74
CA PHE A 82 12.77 -13.17 1.79
C PHE A 82 13.62 -14.08 2.68
N ASN A 83 14.92 -13.80 2.80
CA ASN A 83 15.78 -14.49 3.78
C ASN A 83 15.40 -14.12 5.22
N ALA A 84 14.91 -12.90 5.42
CA ALA A 84 14.32 -12.43 6.66
C ALA A 84 13.19 -11.45 6.35
N LEU A 85 12.13 -11.45 7.16
CA LEU A 85 11.05 -10.48 7.05
C LEU A 85 11.47 -9.14 7.68
N PRO A 86 11.10 -7.99 7.10
CA PRO A 86 11.49 -6.68 7.61
C PRO A 86 10.83 -6.41 8.96
N LYS A 87 11.60 -5.88 9.90
CA LYS A 87 11.14 -5.52 11.25
C LYS A 87 10.77 -4.03 11.36
N ASN A 88 11.19 -3.23 10.42
CA ASN A 88 10.96 -1.78 10.39
C ASN A 88 11.05 -1.23 8.96
N LEU A 89 10.69 0.04 8.81
CA LEU A 89 10.66 0.71 7.51
C LEU A 89 12.04 0.80 6.84
N ALA A 90 13.12 0.94 7.61
CA ALA A 90 14.47 1.01 7.05
C ALA A 90 14.89 -0.33 6.42
N GLU A 91 14.64 -1.44 7.11
CA GLU A 91 14.88 -2.78 6.57
C GLU A 91 14.00 -3.07 5.35
N MET A 92 12.73 -2.63 5.35
CA MET A 92 11.83 -2.82 4.22
C MET A 92 12.29 -2.05 2.98
N LYS A 93 12.77 -0.80 3.14
CA LYS A 93 13.16 0.05 2.02
C LYS A 93 14.38 -0.43 1.24
N VAL A 94 15.21 -1.29 1.82
CA VAL A 94 16.38 -1.87 1.12
C VAL A 94 16.04 -3.13 0.33
N LEU A 95 14.82 -3.67 0.46
CA LEU A 95 14.37 -4.80 -0.31
C LEU A 95 14.07 -4.41 -1.77
N PRO A 96 14.36 -5.25 -2.77
CA PRO A 96 14.09 -4.96 -4.19
C PRO A 96 12.60 -4.67 -4.47
N GLU A 97 11.72 -5.27 -3.68
CA GLU A 97 10.27 -5.11 -3.77
C GLU A 97 9.82 -3.69 -3.36
N ALA A 98 10.64 -2.95 -2.61
CA ALA A 98 10.35 -1.57 -2.18
C ALA A 98 10.36 -0.54 -3.34
N SER A 99 10.75 -0.97 -4.54
CA SER A 99 10.51 -0.19 -5.77
C SER A 99 9.02 0.04 -6.03
N LEU A 100 8.13 -0.87 -5.58
CA LEU A 100 6.67 -0.83 -5.72
C LEU A 100 6.19 -0.67 -7.17
N ASN A 101 7.04 -0.97 -8.15
CA ASN A 101 6.77 -0.75 -9.57
C ASN A 101 5.81 -1.79 -10.17
N THR A 102 5.55 -2.90 -9.46
CA THR A 102 4.49 -3.84 -9.79
C THR A 102 3.55 -4.04 -8.60
N PRO A 103 2.25 -4.33 -8.83
CA PRO A 103 1.33 -4.63 -7.74
C PRO A 103 1.71 -5.91 -6.99
N HIS A 104 2.38 -6.84 -7.66
CA HIS A 104 2.87 -8.07 -7.08
C HIS A 104 3.92 -7.82 -5.98
N LYS A 105 4.91 -6.95 -6.24
CA LYS A 105 5.91 -6.52 -5.25
C LYS A 105 5.27 -5.85 -4.04
N THR A 106 4.35 -4.94 -4.30
CA THR A 106 3.64 -4.21 -3.23
C THR A 106 2.83 -5.17 -2.35
N ALA A 107 2.14 -6.16 -2.95
CA ALA A 107 1.40 -7.17 -2.19
C ALA A 107 2.31 -8.05 -1.34
N ALA A 108 3.44 -8.52 -1.89
CA ALA A 108 4.41 -9.33 -1.16
C ALA A 108 4.97 -8.59 0.05
N LEU A 109 5.37 -7.31 -0.12
CA LEU A 109 5.83 -6.47 0.98
C LEU A 109 4.74 -6.18 2.01
N CYS A 110 3.49 -6.01 1.59
CA CYS A 110 2.39 -5.78 2.52
C CYS A 110 2.21 -6.96 3.48
N VAL A 111 2.28 -8.18 2.96
CA VAL A 111 2.24 -9.40 3.80
C VAL A 111 3.47 -9.48 4.71
N ALA A 112 4.66 -9.24 4.16
CA ALA A 112 5.91 -9.26 4.94
C ALA A 112 5.89 -8.26 6.10
N ALA A 113 5.38 -7.03 5.86
CA ALA A 113 5.20 -6.01 6.89
C ALA A 113 4.20 -6.44 7.97
N LEU A 114 3.07 -7.02 7.56
CA LEU A 114 2.03 -7.49 8.49
C LEU A 114 2.52 -8.60 9.44
N CYS A 115 3.50 -9.40 9.03
CA CYS A 115 4.07 -10.43 9.90
C CYS A 115 4.77 -9.86 11.15
N ASN A 116 5.16 -8.60 11.12
CA ASN A 116 5.76 -7.93 12.27
C ASN A 116 4.74 -7.41 13.30
N ILE A 117 3.43 -7.48 13.02
CA ILE A 117 2.37 -6.83 13.81
C ILE A 117 2.31 -7.26 15.27
N ASN A 118 2.70 -8.50 15.55
CA ASN A 118 2.72 -9.06 16.90
C ASN A 118 4.02 -8.71 17.67
N ASN A 119 5.08 -8.31 16.95
CA ASN A 119 6.37 -7.97 17.53
C ASN A 119 6.49 -6.47 17.81
N ASP A 120 6.19 -5.66 16.78
CA ASP A 120 6.22 -4.19 16.89
C ASP A 120 5.09 -3.58 16.05
N LEU A 121 4.04 -3.18 16.73
CA LEU A 121 2.86 -2.60 16.11
C LEU A 121 3.16 -1.25 15.44
N ASN A 122 4.01 -0.41 16.06
CA ASN A 122 4.33 0.91 15.53
C ASN A 122 5.17 0.79 14.26
N ALA A 123 6.24 0.00 14.29
CA ALA A 123 7.06 -0.27 13.11
C ALA A 123 6.25 -0.91 11.97
N THR A 124 5.30 -1.79 12.30
CA THR A 124 4.37 -2.36 11.31
C THR A 124 3.52 -1.28 10.64
N TRP A 125 2.96 -0.35 11.42
CA TRP A 125 2.17 0.75 10.85
C TRP A 125 3.00 1.71 10.03
N GLU A 126 4.26 2.00 10.40
CA GLU A 126 5.17 2.80 9.59
C GLU A 126 5.42 2.16 8.20
N MET A 127 5.63 0.84 8.16
CA MET A 127 5.75 0.09 6.91
C MET A 127 4.47 0.12 6.09
N LEU A 128 3.30 -0.11 6.71
CA LEU A 128 2.01 -0.10 6.03
C LEU A 128 1.62 1.30 5.52
N GLU A 129 1.96 2.37 6.23
CA GLU A 129 1.78 3.76 5.75
C GLU A 129 2.63 4.04 4.50
N TYR A 130 3.87 3.58 4.48
CA TYR A 130 4.70 3.67 3.27
C TYR A 130 4.07 2.94 2.08
N LEU A 131 3.50 1.75 2.30
CA LEU A 131 2.83 0.96 1.26
C LEU A 131 1.45 1.51 0.86
N ASN A 132 0.81 2.33 1.69
CA ASN A 132 -0.44 3.03 1.38
C ASN A 132 -0.20 4.33 0.60
N GLY A 133 1.02 4.82 0.59
CA GLY A 133 1.46 5.96 -0.19
C GLY A 133 0.87 7.29 0.28
N PRO A 134 0.33 8.11 -0.64
CA PRO A 134 -0.18 9.43 -0.27
C PRO A 134 -1.48 9.40 0.55
N THR A 135 -2.16 8.26 0.58
CA THR A 135 -3.39 8.11 1.37
C THR A 135 -3.03 7.53 2.73
N GLN A 136 -3.40 8.20 3.80
CA GLN A 136 -3.17 7.68 5.15
C GLN A 136 -4.24 6.67 5.55
N TRP A 137 -3.86 5.65 6.29
CA TRP A 137 -4.81 4.76 6.94
C TRP A 137 -5.64 5.53 7.97
N SER A 138 -6.95 5.46 7.86
CA SER A 138 -7.83 6.03 8.89
C SER A 138 -7.68 5.25 10.20
N GLN A 139 -7.94 5.90 11.33
CA GLN A 139 -7.89 5.24 12.65
C GLN A 139 -8.83 4.03 12.71
N SER A 140 -9.99 4.10 12.05
CA SER A 140 -10.94 2.99 11.99
C SER A 140 -10.42 1.79 11.19
N GLN A 141 -9.69 2.03 10.10
CA GLN A 141 -9.04 0.96 9.33
C GLN A 141 -7.92 0.29 10.15
N LYS A 142 -7.07 1.08 10.81
CA LYS A 142 -6.02 0.57 11.72
C LYS A 142 -6.61 -0.28 12.82
N GLU A 143 -7.67 0.20 13.46
CA GLU A 143 -8.35 -0.51 14.53
C GLU A 143 -9.00 -1.81 14.03
N LEU A 144 -9.53 -1.83 12.81
CA LEU A 144 -10.11 -3.04 12.21
C LEU A 144 -9.04 -4.13 12.00
N VAL A 145 -7.87 -3.78 11.47
CA VAL A 145 -6.72 -4.69 11.30
C VAL A 145 -6.24 -5.19 12.65
N ASN A 146 -6.02 -4.28 13.62
CA ASN A 146 -5.57 -4.63 14.97
C ASN A 146 -6.55 -5.56 15.68
N ARG A 147 -7.85 -5.28 15.57
CA ARG A 147 -8.89 -6.12 16.15
C ARG A 147 -8.92 -7.50 15.49
N ARG A 148 -8.74 -7.56 14.18
CA ARG A 148 -8.74 -8.83 13.45
C ARG A 148 -7.57 -9.71 13.84
N LEU A 149 -6.36 -9.14 13.93
CA LEU A 149 -5.14 -9.89 14.12
C LEU A 149 -4.72 -10.05 15.59
N LEU A 150 -4.87 -9.02 16.41
CA LEU A 150 -4.31 -8.98 17.77
C LEU A 150 -5.35 -9.10 18.88
N LYS A 151 -6.51 -8.43 18.72
CA LYS A 151 -7.51 -8.32 19.77
C LYS A 151 -8.59 -9.40 19.72
N SER A 152 -8.50 -10.37 18.84
CA SER A 152 -9.36 -11.54 18.91
C SER A 152 -8.97 -12.41 20.11
N LYS A 153 -9.92 -13.18 20.66
CA LYS A 153 -9.73 -14.03 21.84
C LYS A 153 -8.45 -14.90 21.77
N ASP A 154 -8.03 -15.27 20.55
CA ASP A 154 -6.95 -16.23 20.33
C ASP A 154 -5.74 -15.65 19.57
N ASN A 155 -5.57 -14.34 19.53
CA ASN A 155 -4.53 -13.68 18.72
C ASN A 155 -4.34 -14.35 17.35
N LYS A 156 -4.87 -13.75 16.30
CA LYS A 156 -4.88 -14.31 14.94
C LYS A 156 -3.73 -13.82 14.06
N SER A 157 -2.62 -13.37 14.63
CA SER A 157 -1.44 -12.92 13.86
C SER A 157 -0.86 -14.02 12.96
N TYR A 158 -1.11 -15.29 13.24
CA TYR A 158 -0.75 -16.41 12.35
C TYR A 158 -1.31 -16.25 10.92
N ILE A 159 -2.41 -15.53 10.73
CA ILE A 159 -3.01 -15.27 9.42
C ILE A 159 -2.01 -14.67 8.45
N THR A 160 -1.13 -13.80 8.92
CA THR A 160 -0.15 -13.11 8.07
C THR A 160 0.91 -14.08 7.52
N TYR A 161 1.23 -15.14 8.25
CA TYR A 161 2.18 -16.17 7.82
C TYR A 161 1.56 -17.21 6.88
N ALA A 162 0.23 -17.32 6.83
CA ALA A 162 -0.48 -18.32 6.05
C ALA A 162 -0.24 -18.22 4.53
N PHE A 163 0.30 -17.10 4.05
CA PHE A 163 0.58 -16.83 2.64
C PHE A 163 1.97 -17.26 2.18
N PHE A 164 2.82 -17.69 3.10
CA PHE A 164 4.14 -18.19 2.75
C PHE A 164 4.13 -19.70 2.51
N ASP A 165 4.98 -20.17 1.60
CA ASP A 165 5.11 -21.58 1.27
C ASP A 165 5.42 -22.41 2.53
N GLY A 166 4.78 -23.58 2.63
CA GLY A 166 4.92 -24.48 3.77
C GLY A 166 4.06 -24.15 4.99
N ALA A 167 3.48 -22.96 5.08
CA ALA A 167 2.58 -22.60 6.18
C ALA A 167 1.19 -23.22 6.00
N THR A 168 0.78 -24.04 6.96
CA THR A 168 -0.49 -24.78 6.94
C THR A 168 -1.16 -24.79 8.33
N PRO A 169 -2.46 -25.08 8.43
CA PRO A 169 -3.10 -25.28 9.73
C PRO A 169 -2.42 -26.37 10.59
N ALA A 170 -1.87 -27.40 9.96
CA ALA A 170 -1.27 -28.54 10.64
C ALA A 170 0.05 -28.19 11.37
N ASN A 171 0.78 -27.20 10.88
CA ASN A 171 2.03 -26.73 11.50
C ASN A 171 1.89 -25.33 12.13
N SER A 172 0.65 -24.96 12.48
CA SER A 172 0.32 -23.65 13.10
C SER A 172 0.87 -22.46 12.31
N TYR A 173 0.87 -22.59 10.97
CA TYR A 173 1.35 -21.60 10.00
C TYR A 173 2.83 -21.23 10.18
N THR A 174 3.67 -22.22 10.46
CA THR A 174 5.13 -22.07 10.45
C THR A 174 5.64 -22.23 9.02
N PRO A 175 6.09 -21.15 8.34
CA PRO A 175 6.57 -21.23 6.96
C PRO A 175 7.88 -21.99 6.83
N THR A 176 8.16 -22.49 5.61
CA THR A 176 9.49 -22.97 5.24
C THR A 176 10.43 -21.77 5.01
N MET A 177 11.69 -21.94 5.40
CA MET A 177 12.73 -20.94 5.13
C MET A 177 13.48 -21.27 3.81
N PRO A 178 13.84 -20.26 3.01
CA PRO A 178 13.50 -18.85 3.13
C PRO A 178 12.00 -18.60 2.92
N TYR A 179 11.49 -17.47 3.43
CA TYR A 179 10.07 -17.10 3.28
C TYR A 179 9.73 -16.84 1.81
N THR A 180 8.95 -17.72 1.21
CA THR A 180 8.56 -17.61 -0.21
C THR A 180 7.06 -17.37 -0.32
N ILE A 181 6.67 -16.35 -1.09
CA ILE A 181 5.28 -15.97 -1.33
C ILE A 181 5.02 -15.85 -2.83
N LYS A 182 3.86 -16.33 -3.28
CA LYS A 182 3.40 -16.23 -4.67
C LYS A 182 2.24 -15.26 -4.76
N VAL A 183 2.35 -14.31 -5.68
CA VAL A 183 1.33 -13.32 -5.96
C VAL A 183 0.89 -13.47 -7.41
N THR A 184 -0.40 -13.62 -7.64
CA THR A 184 -0.97 -13.91 -8.97
C THR A 184 -1.86 -12.78 -9.44
N SER A 185 -1.76 -12.43 -10.72
CA SER A 185 -2.74 -11.62 -11.44
C SER A 185 -3.41 -12.43 -12.55
N ASP A 186 -4.66 -12.14 -12.85
CA ASP A 186 -5.44 -12.70 -13.94
C ASP A 186 -5.87 -11.60 -14.93
N LYS A 187 -6.65 -11.97 -15.95
CA LYS A 187 -7.17 -11.05 -16.96
C LYS A 187 -8.09 -9.95 -16.42
N ASN A 188 -8.63 -10.12 -15.21
CA ASN A 188 -9.52 -9.17 -14.55
C ASN A 188 -8.83 -8.42 -13.42
N SER A 189 -7.53 -8.62 -13.25
CA SER A 189 -6.77 -8.01 -12.15
C SER A 189 -6.55 -6.51 -12.32
N PHE A 190 -6.58 -6.02 -13.54
CA PHE A 190 -6.31 -4.62 -13.84
C PHE A 190 -7.56 -3.94 -14.38
N SER A 191 -7.81 -2.73 -13.93
CA SER A 191 -8.93 -1.89 -14.38
C SER A 191 -8.57 -0.42 -14.31
N GLU A 192 -9.31 0.39 -15.06
CA GLU A 192 -9.26 1.83 -14.97
C GLU A 192 -10.67 2.35 -14.64
N ASP A 193 -10.76 3.21 -13.63
CA ASP A 193 -12.00 3.83 -13.20
C ASP A 193 -11.75 5.25 -12.72
N GLY A 194 -12.54 6.21 -13.23
CA GLY A 194 -12.42 7.63 -12.90
C GLY A 194 -11.04 8.23 -13.22
N GLY A 195 -10.33 7.73 -14.24
CA GLY A 195 -8.97 8.15 -14.60
C GLY A 195 -7.89 7.60 -13.67
N TYR A 196 -8.20 6.61 -12.85
CA TYR A 196 -7.25 5.95 -11.97
C TYR A 196 -7.06 4.49 -12.36
N LYS A 197 -5.81 4.04 -12.39
CA LYS A 197 -5.47 2.63 -12.63
C LYS A 197 -5.50 1.86 -11.31
N TRP A 198 -6.19 0.73 -11.33
CA TRP A 198 -6.38 -0.16 -10.19
C TRP A 198 -5.80 -1.54 -10.49
N ALA A 199 -5.31 -2.20 -9.46
CA ALA A 199 -4.96 -3.61 -9.52
C ALA A 199 -5.55 -4.37 -8.35
N LYS A 200 -6.00 -5.61 -8.62
CA LYS A 200 -6.41 -6.59 -7.65
C LYS A 200 -5.61 -7.86 -7.89
N VAL A 201 -4.62 -8.11 -7.05
CA VAL A 201 -3.79 -9.31 -7.12
C VAL A 201 -4.15 -10.29 -6.01
N TYR A 202 -3.80 -11.55 -6.19
CA TYR A 202 -4.27 -12.64 -5.37
C TYR A 202 -3.10 -13.34 -4.68
N LEU A 203 -3.29 -13.64 -3.40
CA LEU A 203 -2.38 -14.37 -2.54
C LEU A 203 -2.92 -15.76 -2.28
N HIS A 204 -2.15 -16.79 -2.59
CA HIS A 204 -2.47 -18.16 -2.19
C HIS A 204 -2.06 -18.40 -0.74
N SER A 205 -2.83 -19.23 -0.04
CA SER A 205 -2.62 -19.53 1.37
C SER A 205 -2.78 -21.03 1.62
N GLY A 206 -1.98 -21.58 2.49
CA GLY A 206 -2.17 -22.95 2.97
C GLY A 206 -3.39 -23.13 3.89
N GLY A 207 -4.05 -22.02 4.26
CA GLY A 207 -5.19 -21.99 5.18
C GLY A 207 -6.55 -21.66 4.55
N ALA A 208 -6.62 -21.43 3.25
CA ALA A 208 -7.85 -21.10 2.56
C ALA A 208 -7.96 -21.83 1.23
N ASP A 209 -9.20 -22.11 0.77
CA ASP A 209 -9.45 -22.80 -0.50
C ASP A 209 -9.41 -21.84 -1.69
N SER A 210 -9.65 -20.56 -1.43
CA SER A 210 -9.64 -19.50 -2.45
C SER A 210 -8.52 -18.50 -2.20
N PRO A 211 -7.87 -17.99 -3.25
CA PRO A 211 -6.87 -16.94 -3.10
C PRO A 211 -7.48 -15.66 -2.55
N ALA A 212 -6.74 -14.99 -1.68
CA ALA A 212 -7.17 -13.75 -1.02
C ALA A 212 -6.70 -12.52 -1.80
N PRO A 213 -7.60 -11.56 -2.14
CA PRO A 213 -7.24 -10.39 -2.91
C PRO A 213 -6.64 -9.27 -2.06
N ILE A 214 -5.64 -8.57 -2.63
CA ILE A 214 -5.20 -7.25 -2.19
C ILE A 214 -5.49 -6.25 -3.33
N THR A 215 -6.10 -5.12 -2.99
CA THR A 215 -6.43 -4.08 -3.97
C THR A 215 -5.45 -2.91 -3.84
N MET A 216 -5.03 -2.39 -4.99
CA MET A 216 -4.03 -1.34 -5.09
C MET A 216 -4.42 -0.30 -6.13
N ARG A 217 -3.84 0.88 -5.99
CA ARG A 217 -3.97 1.99 -6.91
C ARG A 217 -2.60 2.44 -7.39
N TYR A 218 -2.51 2.71 -8.68
CA TYR A 218 -1.29 3.23 -9.30
C TYR A 218 -1.18 4.74 -9.12
N LYS A 219 0.03 5.21 -8.87
CA LYS A 219 0.37 6.65 -8.86
C LYS A 219 1.29 6.95 -10.01
N GLU A 220 0.76 7.55 -11.07
CA GLU A 220 1.48 7.82 -12.32
C GLU A 220 2.74 8.67 -12.11
N SER A 221 2.65 9.72 -11.27
CA SER A 221 3.79 10.61 -11.03
C SER A 221 5.01 9.93 -10.38
N THR A 222 4.88 8.68 -9.90
CA THR A 222 5.99 7.93 -9.27
C THR A 222 6.20 6.55 -9.87
N GLY A 223 5.33 6.11 -10.79
CA GLY A 223 5.39 4.76 -11.34
C GLY A 223 5.14 3.64 -10.33
N ARG A 224 4.41 3.91 -9.23
CA ARG A 224 4.30 3.00 -8.09
C ARG A 224 2.86 2.60 -7.78
N TRP A 225 2.73 1.37 -7.29
CA TRP A 225 1.48 0.81 -6.79
C TRP A 225 1.39 0.93 -5.28
N PHE A 226 0.23 1.37 -4.77
CA PHE A 226 -0.02 1.55 -3.35
C PHE A 226 -1.25 0.78 -2.90
N VAL A 227 -1.17 0.14 -1.73
CA VAL A 227 -2.25 -0.66 -1.15
C VAL A 227 -3.42 0.25 -0.76
N THR A 228 -4.63 -0.14 -1.16
CA THR A 228 -5.86 0.54 -0.76
C THR A 228 -6.74 -0.33 0.13
N ASN A 229 -6.65 -1.66 -0.02
CA ASN A 229 -7.41 -2.59 0.80
C ASN A 229 -6.65 -3.93 0.95
N VAL A 230 -6.43 -4.31 2.20
CA VAL A 230 -5.82 -5.59 2.60
C VAL A 230 -6.77 -6.45 3.43
N MET A 231 -7.91 -5.89 3.85
CA MET A 231 -8.79 -6.54 4.83
C MET A 231 -9.32 -7.90 4.38
N ILE A 232 -9.62 -8.06 3.09
CA ILE A 232 -10.13 -9.33 2.56
C ILE A 232 -9.08 -10.42 2.70
N ALA A 233 -7.79 -10.11 2.50
CA ALA A 233 -6.71 -11.05 2.68
C ALA A 233 -6.56 -11.54 4.14
N LEU A 234 -7.06 -10.79 5.10
CA LEU A 234 -7.02 -11.15 6.53
C LEU A 234 -8.26 -11.93 6.99
N THR A 235 -9.09 -12.43 6.07
CA THR A 235 -10.29 -13.22 6.37
C THR A 235 -10.12 -14.67 5.90
N ASP A 236 -11.00 -15.54 6.35
CA ASP A 236 -11.21 -16.91 5.86
C ASP A 236 -9.98 -17.85 5.91
N ILE A 237 -8.99 -17.51 6.74
CA ILE A 237 -7.89 -18.42 7.06
C ILE A 237 -8.32 -19.36 8.19
N ARG A 238 -8.20 -20.65 7.95
CA ARG A 238 -8.55 -21.71 8.91
C ARG A 238 -7.79 -21.55 10.22
N THR A 239 -8.43 -21.96 11.32
CA THR A 239 -7.78 -22.01 12.63
C THR A 239 -6.64 -23.04 12.61
N PRO A 240 -5.48 -22.77 13.25
CA PRO A 240 -4.44 -23.76 13.48
C PRO A 240 -4.98 -25.03 14.12
N ALA A 241 -4.44 -26.18 13.75
CA ALA A 241 -4.94 -27.47 14.20
C ALA A 241 -4.84 -27.68 15.72
N ASP A 242 -3.84 -27.08 16.36
CA ASP A 242 -3.62 -27.08 17.81
C ASP A 242 -4.59 -26.16 18.58
N LYS A 243 -5.28 -25.26 17.88
CA LYS A 243 -6.26 -24.34 18.45
C LYS A 243 -7.70 -24.64 18.01
N ASP A 244 -7.90 -25.72 17.24
CA ASP A 244 -9.21 -26.11 16.74
C ASP A 244 -9.99 -26.85 17.85
N PRO A 245 -11.10 -26.27 18.36
CA PRO A 245 -11.87 -26.91 19.45
C PRO A 245 -12.60 -28.19 19.03
N TRP A 246 -12.58 -28.53 17.73
CA TRP A 246 -13.24 -29.71 17.18
C TRP A 246 -12.27 -30.86 16.85
N LYS A 247 -11.02 -30.74 17.23
CA LYS A 247 -9.97 -31.78 17.06
C LYS A 247 -9.56 -32.42 18.36
#